data_a708aa99c103a2c4a09b1b1d0613ee1a
#
_entry.id   a708aa99c103a2c4a09b1b1d0613ee1a
#
_cell.length_a   1.000
_cell.length_b   1.000
_cell.length_c   1.000
_cell.angle_alpha   90.00
_cell.angle_beta   90.00
_cell.angle_gamma   90.00
#
_symmetry.space_group_name_H-M   'P 1'
#
loop_
_entity.id
_entity.type
_entity.pdbx_description
1 polymer ?
#
loop_
_entity_poly.entity_id
_entity_poly.type
_entity_poly.pdbx_seq_one_letter_code
_entity_poly.pdbx_strand_id
1 'polypeptide(L)'
;MMTGRNLRRQSGITLLELMIVVIIVGVMAAVAYPNYRDFVDRAKRNEAKAILLEIAQNQERFYLQNSRYGTLAELGYDVPLETDSGTYAITVIGPDASNFNAQALLAKPGNETGKCNSFNIDARGTQTSLPYTDCWTRTR
;
A
#
# COMPACT_ATOMS: atom_id res chain seq x y z
N MET A 1 37.48 44.96 39.92
CA MET A 1 37.26 43.53 39.51
C MET A 1 36.75 43.52 38.08
N MET A 2 37.63 43.26 37.11
CA MET A 2 37.24 43.18 35.70
C MET A 2 37.01 41.70 35.33
N THR A 3 35.75 41.35 35.04
CA THR A 3 35.35 40.03 34.63
C THR A 3 35.68 39.83 33.17
N GLY A 4 36.72 39.06 32.84
CA GLY A 4 37.10 38.73 31.49
C GLY A 4 36.00 37.89 30.81
N ARG A 5 35.33 38.45 29.80
CA ARG A 5 34.41 37.72 28.92
C ARG A 5 35.25 36.80 28.01
N ASN A 6 35.17 35.50 28.28
CA ASN A 6 35.68 34.47 27.37
C ASN A 6 34.82 34.49 26.09
N LEU A 7 35.31 35.16 25.07
CA LEU A 7 34.76 35.05 23.71
C LEU A 7 35.05 33.66 23.19
N ARG A 8 34.05 32.76 23.23
CA ARG A 8 34.12 31.48 22.54
C ARG A 8 34.33 31.77 21.04
N ARG A 9 35.45 31.32 20.49
CA ARG A 9 35.66 31.32 19.04
C ARG A 9 34.59 30.48 18.39
N GLN A 10 33.69 31.10 17.64
CA GLN A 10 32.77 30.40 16.75
C GLN A 10 33.60 30.00 15.51
N SER A 11 33.88 28.71 15.38
CA SER A 11 34.41 28.14 14.13
C SER A 11 33.29 28.11 13.08
N GLY A 12 33.47 28.82 12.00
CA GLY A 12 32.58 28.77 10.84
C GLY A 12 32.84 27.50 10.02
N ILE A 13 31.78 26.98 9.37
CA ILE A 13 31.89 25.86 8.43
C ILE A 13 32.59 26.34 7.16
N THR A 14 33.52 25.56 6.65
CA THR A 14 34.22 25.88 5.41
C THR A 14 33.38 25.52 4.19
N LEU A 15 33.52 26.23 3.07
CA LEU A 15 32.82 25.92 1.82
C LEU A 15 33.14 24.49 1.34
N LEU A 16 34.41 24.05 1.50
CA LEU A 16 34.84 22.70 1.16
C LEU A 16 34.10 21.64 1.99
N GLU A 17 33.92 21.86 3.31
CA GLU A 17 33.23 20.95 4.20
C GLU A 17 31.75 20.80 3.79
N LEU A 18 31.09 21.91 3.42
CA LEU A 18 29.73 21.90 2.93
C LEU A 18 29.60 21.15 1.60
N MET A 19 30.56 21.30 0.67
CA MET A 19 30.57 20.55 -0.59
C MET A 19 30.71 19.04 -0.36
N ILE A 20 31.59 18.61 0.56
CA ILE A 20 31.76 17.19 0.87
C ILE A 20 30.47 16.62 1.46
N VAL A 21 29.82 17.33 2.38
CA VAL A 21 28.54 16.88 2.98
C VAL A 21 27.46 16.71 1.93
N VAL A 22 27.31 17.66 1.01
CA VAL A 22 26.31 17.58 -0.07
C VAL A 22 26.58 16.38 -0.99
N ILE A 23 27.83 16.10 -1.32
CA ILE A 23 28.19 14.93 -2.13
C ILE A 23 27.80 13.63 -1.41
N ILE A 24 28.14 13.51 -0.11
CA ILE A 24 27.82 12.31 0.68
C ILE A 24 26.29 12.10 0.74
N VAL A 25 25.53 13.15 1.06
CA VAL A 25 24.06 13.10 1.11
C VAL A 25 23.48 12.73 -0.25
N GLY A 26 24.02 13.29 -1.35
CA GLY A 26 23.60 12.97 -2.71
C GLY A 26 23.78 11.49 -3.06
N VAL A 27 24.91 10.89 -2.69
CA VAL A 27 25.18 9.46 -2.91
C VAL A 27 24.24 8.59 -2.08
N MET A 28 24.02 8.92 -0.81
CA MET A 28 23.08 8.20 0.05
C MET A 28 21.65 8.28 -0.48
N ALA A 29 21.20 9.46 -0.91
CA ALA A 29 19.86 9.65 -1.46
C ALA A 29 19.65 8.84 -2.75
N ALA A 30 20.65 8.73 -3.62
CA ALA A 30 20.56 7.95 -4.85
C ALA A 30 20.28 6.45 -4.62
N VAL A 31 20.74 5.89 -3.50
CA VAL A 31 20.49 4.49 -3.13
C VAL A 31 19.18 4.34 -2.32
N ALA A 32 18.91 5.30 -1.44
CA ALA A 32 17.74 5.24 -0.56
C ALA A 32 16.41 5.44 -1.31
N TYR A 33 16.37 6.31 -2.31
CA TYR A 33 15.16 6.67 -3.02
C TYR A 33 14.47 5.49 -3.75
N PRO A 34 15.16 4.66 -4.56
CA PRO A 34 14.51 3.53 -5.22
C PRO A 34 13.98 2.50 -4.22
N ASN A 35 14.73 2.21 -3.16
CA ASN A 35 14.30 1.27 -2.12
C ASN A 35 13.04 1.74 -1.37
N TYR A 36 12.93 3.05 -1.10
CA TYR A 36 11.74 3.63 -0.48
C TYR A 36 10.51 3.49 -1.36
N ARG A 37 10.62 3.74 -2.67
CA ARG A 37 9.50 3.59 -3.62
C ARG A 37 9.00 2.15 -3.66
N ASP A 38 9.88 1.18 -3.73
CA ASP A 38 9.51 -0.24 -3.72
C ASP A 38 8.82 -0.66 -2.41
N PHE A 39 9.22 -0.07 -1.29
CA PHE A 39 8.57 -0.29 0.00
C PHE A 39 7.15 0.27 0.01
N VAL A 40 6.95 1.50 -0.46
CA VAL A 40 5.63 2.13 -0.56
C VAL A 40 4.69 1.34 -1.48
N ASP A 41 5.18 0.89 -2.63
CA ASP A 41 4.37 0.10 -3.57
C ASP A 41 3.95 -1.26 -2.95
N ARG A 42 4.82 -1.88 -2.17
CA ARG A 42 4.46 -3.09 -1.40
C ARG A 42 3.41 -2.82 -0.33
N ALA A 43 3.53 -1.69 0.38
CA ALA A 43 2.53 -1.31 1.38
C ALA A 43 1.14 -1.16 0.75
N LYS A 44 1.02 -0.49 -0.38
CA LYS A 44 -0.24 -0.32 -1.13
C LYS A 44 -0.84 -1.65 -1.58
N ARG A 45 -0.03 -2.59 -2.07
CA ARG A 45 -0.49 -3.95 -2.41
C ARG A 45 -1.01 -4.70 -1.18
N ASN A 46 -0.32 -4.55 -0.05
CA ASN A 46 -0.74 -5.20 1.19
C ASN A 46 -2.04 -4.62 1.74
N GLU A 47 -2.31 -3.31 1.60
CA GLU A 47 -3.61 -2.70 1.90
C GLU A 47 -4.74 -3.39 1.10
N ALA A 48 -4.57 -3.51 -0.21
CA ALA A 48 -5.58 -4.16 -1.06
C ALA A 48 -5.82 -5.62 -0.65
N LYS A 49 -4.76 -6.39 -0.40
CA LYS A 49 -4.86 -7.78 0.05
C LYS A 49 -5.56 -7.89 1.40
N ALA A 50 -5.24 -7.01 2.35
CA ALA A 50 -5.83 -7.02 3.69
C ALA A 50 -7.35 -6.78 3.63
N ILE A 51 -7.78 -5.78 2.86
CA ILE A 51 -9.21 -5.47 2.68
C ILE A 51 -9.93 -6.65 1.99
N LEU A 52 -9.35 -7.26 0.97
CA LEU A 52 -9.96 -8.41 0.30
C LEU A 52 -10.12 -9.62 1.24
N LEU A 53 -9.13 -9.88 2.09
CA LEU A 53 -9.21 -10.95 3.08
C LEU A 53 -10.25 -10.65 4.17
N GLU A 54 -10.35 -9.40 4.59
CA GLU A 54 -11.39 -8.94 5.53
C GLU A 54 -12.79 -9.11 4.93
N ILE A 55 -12.98 -8.70 3.66
CA ILE A 55 -14.26 -8.90 2.95
C ILE A 55 -14.59 -10.39 2.87
N ALA A 56 -13.63 -11.24 2.52
CA ALA A 56 -13.87 -12.68 2.48
C ALA A 56 -14.34 -13.24 3.84
N GLN A 57 -13.74 -12.81 4.94
CA GLN A 57 -14.17 -13.20 6.29
C GLN A 57 -15.58 -12.68 6.62
N ASN A 58 -15.92 -11.44 6.25
CA ASN A 58 -17.22 -10.86 6.47
C ASN A 58 -18.29 -11.53 5.59
N GLN A 59 -17.96 -11.96 4.38
CA GLN A 59 -18.81 -12.75 3.51
C GLN A 59 -19.17 -14.09 4.15
N GLU A 60 -18.24 -14.81 4.76
CA GLU A 60 -18.52 -16.05 5.46
C GLU A 60 -19.46 -15.83 6.66
N ARG A 61 -19.26 -14.77 7.43
CA ARG A 61 -20.18 -14.41 8.54
C ARG A 61 -21.57 -14.08 8.03
N PHE A 62 -21.67 -13.32 6.96
CA PHE A 62 -22.95 -12.96 6.33
C PHE A 62 -23.68 -14.19 5.79
N TYR A 63 -22.93 -15.11 5.17
CA TYR A 63 -23.45 -16.37 4.66
C TYR A 63 -24.10 -17.24 5.74
N LEU A 64 -23.47 -17.34 6.92
CA LEU A 64 -24.01 -18.11 8.04
C LEU A 64 -25.38 -17.60 8.52
N GLN A 65 -25.66 -16.32 8.33
CA GLN A 65 -26.91 -15.69 8.77
C GLN A 65 -27.96 -15.65 7.66
N ASN A 66 -27.56 -15.52 6.40
CA ASN A 66 -28.43 -15.21 5.28
C ASN A 66 -28.49 -16.33 4.22
N SER A 67 -27.72 -17.40 4.34
CA SER A 67 -27.55 -18.49 3.37
C SER A 67 -27.22 -18.00 1.94
N ARG A 68 -26.59 -16.84 1.84
CA ARG A 68 -26.06 -16.25 0.60
C ARG A 68 -24.93 -15.28 0.93
N TYR A 69 -24.16 -14.95 -0.05
CA TYR A 69 -23.17 -13.88 0.03
C TYR A 69 -23.82 -12.51 -0.22
N GLY A 70 -23.20 -11.44 0.28
CA GLY A 70 -23.74 -10.08 0.25
C GLY A 70 -22.91 -9.11 -0.61
N THR A 71 -23.54 -8.00 -0.95
CA THR A 71 -22.85 -6.84 -1.54
C THR A 71 -22.01 -6.11 -0.48
N LEU A 72 -21.09 -5.22 -0.89
CA LEU A 72 -20.30 -4.40 0.04
C LEU A 72 -21.19 -3.62 1.02
N ALA A 73 -22.29 -3.03 0.53
CA ALA A 73 -23.24 -2.28 1.37
C ALA A 73 -23.93 -3.17 2.40
N GLU A 74 -24.30 -4.41 2.04
CA GLU A 74 -24.91 -5.38 2.96
C GLU A 74 -23.92 -5.88 4.01
N LEU A 75 -22.63 -5.89 3.70
CA LEU A 75 -21.55 -6.20 4.64
C LEU A 75 -21.20 -5.02 5.56
N GLY A 76 -21.82 -3.84 5.34
CA GLY A 76 -21.60 -2.64 6.16
C GLY A 76 -20.45 -1.73 5.72
N TYR A 77 -19.97 -1.90 4.49
CA TYR A 77 -18.95 -1.01 3.93
C TYR A 77 -19.60 0.18 3.22
N ASP A 78 -18.98 1.35 3.36
CA ASP A 78 -19.32 2.53 2.56
C ASP A 78 -18.92 2.30 1.09
N VAL A 79 -19.77 2.74 0.16
CA VAL A 79 -19.53 2.57 -1.29
C VAL A 79 -19.51 3.93 -1.96
N PRO A 80 -18.50 4.26 -2.77
CA PRO A 80 -17.41 3.40 -3.27
C PRO A 80 -16.33 3.12 -2.21
N LEU A 81 -15.84 1.88 -2.17
CA LEU A 81 -14.78 1.47 -1.27
C LEU A 81 -13.42 1.53 -1.99
N GLU A 82 -12.47 2.19 -1.37
CA GLU A 82 -11.08 2.27 -1.85
C GLU A 82 -10.12 1.90 -0.70
N THR A 83 -8.88 1.54 -1.05
CA THR A 83 -7.81 1.43 -0.07
C THR A 83 -7.48 2.79 0.57
N ASP A 84 -6.92 2.83 1.76
CA ASP A 84 -6.56 4.08 2.48
C ASP A 84 -5.64 4.98 1.64
N SER A 85 -4.73 4.38 0.87
CA SER A 85 -3.90 5.10 -0.10
C SER A 85 -4.68 5.59 -1.34
N GLY A 86 -5.94 5.17 -1.52
CA GLY A 86 -6.75 5.40 -2.72
C GLY A 86 -6.13 4.81 -3.99
N THR A 87 -5.25 3.81 -3.84
CA THR A 87 -4.56 3.20 -4.99
C THR A 87 -5.42 2.15 -5.69
N TYR A 88 -6.21 1.40 -4.92
CA TYR A 88 -7.10 0.36 -5.44
C TYR A 88 -8.55 0.65 -5.06
N ALA A 89 -9.45 0.50 -6.03
CA ALA A 89 -10.89 0.48 -5.83
C ALA A 89 -11.34 -0.96 -5.57
N ILE A 90 -12.20 -1.14 -4.58
CA ILE A 90 -12.66 -2.45 -4.12
C ILE A 90 -14.11 -2.68 -4.56
N THR A 91 -14.39 -3.84 -5.12
CA THR A 91 -15.74 -4.24 -5.55
C THR A 91 -16.01 -5.70 -5.19
N VAL A 92 -17.30 -6.03 -5.02
CA VAL A 92 -17.78 -7.42 -4.94
C VAL A 92 -18.69 -7.66 -6.13
N ILE A 93 -18.35 -8.67 -6.93
CA ILE A 93 -19.03 -9.00 -8.18
C ILE A 93 -19.82 -10.30 -7.99
N GLY A 94 -21.10 -10.29 -8.41
CA GLY A 94 -21.95 -11.46 -8.48
C GLY A 94 -22.11 -12.21 -7.16
N PRO A 95 -22.39 -11.54 -6.02
CA PRO A 95 -22.66 -12.25 -4.78
C PRO A 95 -24.01 -12.97 -4.91
N ASP A 96 -24.00 -14.28 -4.70
CA ASP A 96 -25.18 -15.15 -4.76
C ASP A 96 -25.19 -16.19 -3.63
N ALA A 97 -26.01 -17.22 -3.74
CA ALA A 97 -26.11 -18.29 -2.74
C ALA A 97 -24.89 -19.23 -2.75
N SER A 98 -24.06 -19.19 -3.76
CA SER A 98 -22.97 -20.17 -3.98
C SER A 98 -21.59 -19.55 -4.14
N ASN A 99 -21.51 -18.27 -4.52
CA ASN A 99 -20.23 -17.64 -4.84
C ASN A 99 -20.26 -16.11 -4.68
N PHE A 100 -19.06 -15.53 -4.54
CA PHE A 100 -18.77 -14.12 -4.72
C PHE A 100 -17.38 -13.98 -5.32
N ASN A 101 -17.07 -12.83 -5.90
CA ASN A 101 -15.74 -12.46 -6.30
C ASN A 101 -15.45 -11.05 -5.74
N ALA A 102 -14.58 -10.96 -4.75
CA ALA A 102 -14.09 -9.69 -4.26
C ALA A 102 -12.81 -9.30 -5.05
N GLN A 103 -12.84 -8.09 -5.59
CA GLN A 103 -11.80 -7.59 -6.49
C GLN A 103 -11.28 -6.24 -6.02
N ALA A 104 -9.96 -6.08 -6.03
CA ALA A 104 -9.27 -4.80 -5.93
C ALA A 104 -8.68 -4.45 -7.30
N LEU A 105 -9.12 -3.35 -7.88
CA LEU A 105 -8.65 -2.84 -9.17
C LEU A 105 -7.82 -1.58 -8.96
N LEU A 106 -6.70 -1.48 -9.67
CA LEU A 106 -5.86 -0.29 -9.67
C LEU A 106 -6.67 0.93 -10.16
N ALA A 107 -6.98 1.85 -9.25
CA ALA A 107 -7.77 3.05 -9.53
C ALA A 107 -6.90 4.22 -10.00
N LYS A 108 -5.68 4.33 -9.47
CA LYS A 108 -4.76 5.41 -9.81
C LYS A 108 -3.55 4.88 -10.55
N PRO A 109 -3.31 5.33 -11.80
CA PRO A 109 -2.09 4.98 -12.52
C PRO A 109 -0.87 5.47 -11.74
N GLY A 110 0.17 4.65 -11.70
CA GLY A 110 1.39 4.92 -10.96
C GLY A 110 2.41 3.80 -11.21
N ASN A 111 3.32 3.59 -10.25
CA ASN A 111 4.36 2.55 -10.35
C ASN A 111 3.81 1.12 -10.40
N GLU A 112 2.57 0.90 -9.98
CA GLU A 112 1.89 -0.40 -10.01
C GLU A 112 1.29 -0.71 -11.38
N THR A 113 1.14 0.28 -12.27
CA THR A 113 0.65 0.08 -13.64
C THR A 113 1.53 -0.93 -14.36
N GLY A 114 0.91 -2.02 -14.84
CA GLY A 114 1.61 -3.12 -15.51
C GLY A 114 2.34 -4.09 -14.59
N LYS A 115 2.30 -3.89 -13.26
CA LYS A 115 2.87 -4.82 -12.27
C LYS A 115 1.78 -5.66 -11.62
N CYS A 116 0.95 -5.06 -10.75
CA CYS A 116 -0.14 -5.71 -10.04
C CYS A 116 -1.40 -4.86 -10.16
N ASN A 117 -2.08 -4.96 -11.30
CA ASN A 117 -3.24 -4.13 -11.62
C ASN A 117 -4.52 -4.58 -10.91
N SER A 118 -4.61 -5.87 -10.59
CA SER A 118 -5.77 -6.40 -9.87
C SER A 118 -5.41 -7.54 -8.94
N PHE A 119 -6.20 -7.65 -7.87
CA PHE A 119 -6.24 -8.78 -6.95
C PHE A 119 -7.67 -9.26 -6.85
N ASN A 120 -7.88 -10.57 -6.81
CA ASN A 120 -9.20 -11.19 -6.67
C ASN A 120 -9.15 -12.30 -5.63
N ILE A 121 -10.25 -12.49 -4.92
CA ILE A 121 -10.51 -13.63 -4.05
C ILE A 121 -11.97 -14.08 -4.21
N ASP A 122 -12.18 -15.38 -4.36
CA ASP A 122 -13.50 -15.99 -4.49
C ASP A 122 -13.96 -16.67 -3.19
N ALA A 123 -15.20 -17.19 -3.18
CA ALA A 123 -15.79 -17.91 -2.04
C ALA A 123 -15.02 -19.18 -1.63
N ARG A 124 -14.17 -19.74 -2.49
CA ARG A 124 -13.31 -20.89 -2.18
C ARG A 124 -11.97 -20.46 -1.59
N GLY A 125 -11.75 -19.15 -1.45
CA GLY A 125 -10.46 -18.60 -1.05
C GLY A 125 -9.41 -18.63 -2.16
N THR A 126 -9.82 -18.84 -3.43
CA THR A 126 -8.89 -18.82 -4.56
C THR A 126 -8.40 -17.40 -4.81
N GLN A 127 -7.11 -17.20 -4.73
CA GLN A 127 -6.47 -15.91 -4.92
C GLN A 127 -5.88 -15.82 -6.32
N THR A 128 -6.29 -14.81 -7.09
CA THR A 128 -5.76 -14.54 -8.43
C THR A 128 -5.35 -13.08 -8.58
N SER A 129 -4.49 -12.78 -9.54
CA SER A 129 -4.02 -11.41 -9.81
C SER A 129 -3.64 -11.24 -11.27
N LEU A 130 -3.67 -10.01 -11.77
CA LEU A 130 -3.30 -9.63 -13.12
C LEU A 130 -2.36 -8.41 -13.12
N PRO A 131 -1.47 -8.25 -14.09
CA PRO A 131 -1.18 -9.20 -15.18
C PRO A 131 -0.36 -10.42 -14.73
N TYR A 132 0.24 -10.37 -13.54
CA TYR A 132 1.04 -11.47 -12.99
C TYR A 132 0.25 -12.26 -11.95
N THR A 133 0.33 -13.58 -12.02
CA THR A 133 -0.38 -14.48 -11.11
C THR A 133 0.24 -14.55 -9.72
N ASP A 134 1.47 -14.06 -9.55
CA ASP A 134 2.25 -14.11 -8.32
C ASP A 134 2.16 -12.84 -7.45
N CYS A 135 1.31 -11.87 -7.81
CA CYS A 135 1.17 -10.62 -7.05
C CYS A 135 0.74 -10.82 -5.59
N TRP A 136 0.04 -11.91 -5.29
CA TRP A 136 -0.35 -12.27 -3.93
C TRP A 136 0.85 -12.67 -3.06
N THR A 137 1.82 -13.35 -3.63
CA THR A 137 3.02 -13.86 -2.95
C THR A 137 4.26 -13.01 -3.18
N ARG A 138 4.23 -12.16 -4.21
CA ARG A 138 5.38 -11.33 -4.60
C ARG A 138 5.76 -10.34 -3.51
N THR A 139 7.00 -10.44 -3.05
CA THR A 139 7.61 -9.55 -2.04
C THR A 139 8.56 -8.50 -2.65
N ARG A 140 8.86 -8.59 -3.96
CA ARG A 140 9.74 -7.64 -4.70
C ARG A 140 9.04 -7.06 -5.92
#